data_b9e43cac12500226f481612c3e087580
#
_entry.id   b9e43cac12500226f481612c3e087580
#
_cell.length_a   1.000
_cell.length_b   1.000
_cell.length_c   1.000
_cell.angle_alpha   90.00
_cell.angle_beta   90.00
_cell.angle_gamma   90.00
#
_symmetry.space_group_name_H-M   'P 1'
#
loop_
_entity.id
_entity.type
_entity.pdbx_description
1 polymer ?
#
loop_
_entity_poly.entity_id
_entity_poly.type
_entity_poly.pdbx_seq_one_letter_code
_entity_poly.pdbx_strand_id
1 'polypeptide(L)'
;LEFLWTKLDKPMQYSMMNTAATHDSPRLLTSFDNKSLYKVWAKPHEDSTYNTGLPDEETYTRVKLYLMHQFTIPGAPQIWNGDEMGMWGADDPDCRKPLWWNNMDFDDEYQNNFQPGEKEYTKVTFNEEHFDFYKKIIRIRRDNPVLATGDIKFIVAENNKLMYSRFDNNDEIIVLFNLESEPESFELQKGYSYLNLFSNSSFKSSIILEPFSGMILKQLNK
;
A
#
# COMPACT_ATOMS: atom_id res chain seq x y z
N LEU A 1 -1.93 13.54 -8.25
CA LEU A 1 -0.88 13.44 -7.22
C LEU A 1 0.12 14.58 -7.34
N GLU A 2 0.77 14.78 -8.48
CA GLU A 2 1.77 15.84 -8.69
C GLU A 2 1.26 17.22 -8.28
N PHE A 3 0.06 17.61 -8.74
CA PHE A 3 -0.57 18.89 -8.37
C PHE A 3 -0.67 19.09 -6.85
N LEU A 4 -1.05 18.06 -6.10
CA LEU A 4 -1.16 18.13 -4.65
C LEU A 4 0.20 18.45 -4.01
N TRP A 5 1.23 17.67 -4.35
CA TRP A 5 2.54 17.78 -3.72
C TRP A 5 3.33 19.03 -4.17
N THR A 6 3.11 19.52 -5.39
CA THR A 6 3.81 20.73 -5.89
C THR A 6 3.18 22.04 -5.41
N LYS A 7 1.94 22.01 -4.88
CA LYS A 7 1.24 23.21 -4.39
C LYS A 7 1.31 23.43 -2.89
N LEU A 8 1.70 22.41 -2.14
CA LEU A 8 1.83 22.51 -0.68
C LEU A 8 3.25 22.93 -0.31
N ASP A 9 3.36 23.85 0.65
CA ASP A 9 4.64 24.19 1.27
C ASP A 9 5.24 22.98 1.99
N LYS A 10 6.57 22.84 2.00
CA LYS A 10 7.27 21.73 2.64
C LYS A 10 6.82 21.41 4.08
N PRO A 11 6.67 22.37 4.99
CA PRO A 11 6.16 22.09 6.33
C PRO A 11 4.78 21.46 6.32
N MET A 12 3.90 21.86 5.41
CA MET A 12 2.57 21.26 5.25
C MET A 12 2.67 19.83 4.72
N GLN A 13 3.51 19.60 3.68
CA GLN A 13 3.72 18.25 3.13
C GLN A 13 4.17 17.25 4.22
N TYR A 14 5.12 17.65 5.07
CA TYR A 14 5.68 16.78 6.11
C TYR A 14 4.74 16.58 7.31
N SER A 15 3.84 17.52 7.56
CA SER A 15 2.84 17.42 8.65
C SER A 15 1.58 16.65 8.27
N MET A 16 1.42 16.27 6.99
CA MET A 16 0.27 15.49 6.55
C MET A 16 0.33 14.06 7.11
N MET A 17 -0.83 13.54 7.49
CA MET A 17 -1.00 12.14 7.84
C MET A 17 -1.60 11.41 6.62
N ASN A 18 -0.85 10.46 6.09
CA ASN A 18 -1.27 9.64 4.96
C ASN A 18 -2.13 8.47 5.48
N THR A 19 -3.43 8.69 5.55
CA THR A 19 -4.41 7.76 6.14
C THR A 19 -5.19 7.05 5.05
N ALA A 20 -5.34 5.74 5.16
CA ALA A 20 -6.13 4.92 4.25
C ALA A 20 -7.28 4.19 4.92
N ALA A 21 -7.12 3.80 6.18
CA ALA A 21 -8.13 3.14 6.98
C ALA A 21 -8.15 3.71 8.40
N THR A 22 -9.33 3.72 9.02
CA THR A 22 -9.57 4.24 10.37
C THR A 22 -10.63 3.43 11.07
N HIS A 23 -10.93 3.78 12.32
CA HIS A 23 -12.06 3.20 13.07
C HIS A 23 -13.45 3.53 12.50
N ASP A 24 -13.53 4.44 11.53
CA ASP A 24 -14.76 4.89 10.88
C ASP A 24 -14.79 4.58 9.37
N SER A 25 -13.97 3.64 8.92
CA SER A 25 -13.93 3.22 7.52
C SER A 25 -13.67 1.71 7.43
N PRO A 26 -13.99 1.07 6.31
CA PRO A 26 -13.61 -0.32 6.09
C PRO A 26 -12.11 -0.52 6.29
N ARG A 27 -11.73 -1.73 6.66
CA ARG A 27 -10.34 -2.15 6.69
C ARG A 27 -9.68 -1.99 5.33
N LEU A 28 -8.37 -1.72 5.29
CA LEU A 28 -7.64 -1.44 4.06
C LEU A 28 -7.83 -2.54 3.00
N LEU A 29 -7.66 -3.80 3.37
CA LEU A 29 -7.87 -4.93 2.47
C LEU A 29 -9.30 -4.96 1.93
N THR A 30 -10.31 -4.83 2.77
CA THR A 30 -11.72 -4.82 2.35
C THR A 30 -12.04 -3.65 1.43
N SER A 31 -11.43 -2.48 1.66
CA SER A 31 -11.59 -1.32 0.77
C SER A 31 -11.01 -1.57 -0.62
N PHE A 32 -9.90 -2.30 -0.72
CA PHE A 32 -9.28 -2.64 -2.01
C PHE A 32 -9.97 -3.79 -2.74
N ASP A 33 -10.60 -4.69 -1.99
CA ASP A 33 -11.40 -5.79 -2.53
C ASP A 33 -12.73 -5.30 -3.14
N ASN A 34 -13.31 -4.26 -2.56
CA ASN A 34 -14.57 -3.65 -3.00
C ASN A 34 -14.30 -2.34 -3.75
N LYS A 35 -14.01 -2.44 -5.04
CA LYS A 35 -13.62 -1.30 -5.87
C LYS A 35 -14.75 -0.26 -6.01
N SER A 36 -14.36 1.02 -5.97
CA SER A 36 -15.20 2.17 -6.33
C SER A 36 -16.42 2.42 -5.44
N LEU A 37 -16.44 1.91 -4.22
CA LEU A 37 -17.56 2.14 -3.31
C LEU A 37 -17.27 3.28 -2.31
N TYR A 38 -18.23 4.17 -2.18
CA TYR A 38 -18.19 5.20 -1.13
C TYR A 38 -18.47 4.58 0.24
N LYS A 39 -17.94 5.20 1.30
CA LYS A 39 -18.10 4.78 2.69
C LYS A 39 -19.55 4.41 3.06
N VAL A 40 -20.55 5.20 2.65
CA VAL A 40 -21.95 4.94 2.95
C VAL A 40 -22.46 3.60 2.43
N TRP A 41 -21.88 3.09 1.34
CA TRP A 41 -22.19 1.79 0.73
C TRP A 41 -21.22 0.68 1.12
N ALA A 42 -20.23 0.98 1.95
CA ALA A 42 -19.15 0.07 2.32
C ALA A 42 -19.57 -0.91 3.44
N LYS A 43 -20.75 -1.47 3.33
CA LYS A 43 -21.28 -2.47 4.26
C LYS A 43 -22.42 -3.28 3.63
N PRO A 44 -22.56 -4.56 3.98
CA PRO A 44 -23.52 -5.47 3.36
C PRO A 44 -24.99 -5.05 3.55
N HIS A 45 -25.30 -4.27 4.57
CA HIS A 45 -26.66 -3.76 4.80
C HIS A 45 -27.11 -2.80 3.70
N GLU A 46 -26.19 -1.99 3.19
CA GLU A 46 -26.47 -1.01 2.15
C GLU A 46 -26.23 -1.59 0.75
N ASP A 47 -25.26 -2.50 0.63
CA ASP A 47 -24.91 -3.19 -0.61
C ASP A 47 -24.68 -4.68 -0.34
N SER A 48 -25.65 -5.52 -0.71
CA SER A 48 -25.57 -6.98 -0.50
C SER A 48 -24.46 -7.68 -1.30
N THR A 49 -23.86 -6.99 -2.26
CA THR A 49 -22.71 -7.49 -3.04
C THR A 49 -21.37 -7.13 -2.40
N TYR A 50 -21.38 -6.30 -1.34
CA TYR A 50 -20.16 -5.89 -0.65
C TYR A 50 -19.47 -7.09 0.00
N ASN A 51 -18.24 -7.41 -0.46
CA ASN A 51 -17.49 -8.53 0.09
C ASN A 51 -16.87 -8.16 1.45
N THR A 52 -17.15 -8.97 2.47
CA THR A 52 -16.61 -8.82 3.83
C THR A 52 -15.76 -10.01 4.25
N GLY A 53 -15.50 -10.94 3.33
CA GLY A 53 -14.71 -12.14 3.59
C GLY A 53 -13.22 -11.95 3.37
N LEU A 54 -12.49 -13.07 3.32
CA LEU A 54 -11.07 -13.09 3.03
C LEU A 54 -10.80 -12.51 1.63
N PRO A 55 -10.00 -11.44 1.53
CA PRO A 55 -9.61 -10.88 0.24
C PRO A 55 -8.74 -11.85 -0.58
N ASP A 56 -8.80 -11.72 -1.90
CA ASP A 56 -7.99 -12.52 -2.82
C ASP A 56 -6.53 -12.04 -2.91
N GLU A 57 -5.67 -12.83 -3.54
CA GLU A 57 -4.24 -12.53 -3.73
C GLU A 57 -4.01 -11.24 -4.56
N GLU A 58 -4.91 -10.94 -5.50
CA GLU A 58 -4.83 -9.71 -6.29
C GLU A 58 -5.04 -8.49 -5.39
N THR A 59 -5.96 -8.56 -4.45
CA THR A 59 -6.21 -7.52 -3.45
C THR A 59 -4.98 -7.30 -2.55
N TYR A 60 -4.35 -8.37 -2.06
CA TYR A 60 -3.10 -8.26 -1.31
C TYR A 60 -1.99 -7.59 -2.13
N THR A 61 -1.87 -7.94 -3.41
CA THR A 61 -0.89 -7.32 -4.32
C THR A 61 -1.14 -5.82 -4.46
N ARG A 62 -2.37 -5.39 -4.69
CA ARG A 62 -2.76 -3.97 -4.78
C ARG A 62 -2.49 -3.21 -3.48
N VAL A 63 -2.81 -3.81 -2.34
CA VAL A 63 -2.52 -3.22 -1.03
C VAL A 63 -1.01 -3.07 -0.81
N LYS A 64 -0.20 -4.06 -1.18
CA LYS A 64 1.26 -3.94 -1.11
C LYS A 64 1.79 -2.78 -1.97
N LEU A 65 1.27 -2.59 -3.18
CA LEU A 65 1.62 -1.43 -4.03
C LEU A 65 1.21 -0.09 -3.40
N TYR A 66 -0.01 -0.03 -2.85
CA TYR A 66 -0.47 1.14 -2.12
C TYR A 66 0.42 1.46 -0.92
N LEU A 67 0.81 0.47 -0.13
CA LEU A 67 1.71 0.63 1.01
C LEU A 67 3.09 1.12 0.57
N MET A 68 3.64 0.61 -0.53
CA MET A 68 4.88 1.15 -1.10
C MET A 68 4.74 2.65 -1.39
N HIS A 69 3.60 3.08 -1.96
CA HIS A 69 3.33 4.48 -2.19
C HIS A 69 3.19 5.25 -0.87
N GLN A 70 2.33 4.80 0.05
CA GLN A 70 2.05 5.47 1.33
C GLN A 70 3.32 5.70 2.16
N PHE A 71 4.24 4.73 2.16
CA PHE A 71 5.48 4.80 2.95
C PHE A 71 6.62 5.54 2.25
N THR A 72 6.46 5.90 0.97
CA THR A 72 7.52 6.61 0.22
C THR A 72 7.17 8.04 -0.16
N ILE A 73 5.92 8.46 -0.13
CA ILE A 73 5.52 9.86 -0.32
C ILE A 73 5.83 10.72 0.92
N PRO A 74 5.86 12.07 0.81
CA PRO A 74 5.94 12.97 1.96
C PRO A 74 4.79 12.75 2.95
N GLY A 75 4.99 13.15 4.20
CA GLY A 75 4.01 12.98 5.28
C GLY A 75 4.23 11.74 6.12
N ALA A 76 3.42 11.55 7.13
CA ALA A 76 3.49 10.42 8.06
C ALA A 76 2.53 9.31 7.63
N PRO A 77 3.01 8.10 7.27
CA PRO A 77 2.13 6.97 6.99
C PRO A 77 1.42 6.54 8.27
N GLN A 78 0.10 6.40 8.21
CA GLN A 78 -0.72 5.92 9.30
C GLN A 78 -1.14 4.47 9.00
N ILE A 79 -1.04 3.61 9.99
CA ILE A 79 -1.56 2.24 9.96
C ILE A 79 -2.74 2.17 10.91
N TRP A 80 -3.90 1.72 10.44
CA TRP A 80 -4.98 1.32 11.31
C TRP A 80 -4.63 -0.04 11.90
N ASN A 81 -4.54 -0.12 13.22
CA ASN A 81 -4.08 -1.31 13.94
C ASN A 81 -4.88 -2.56 13.53
N GLY A 82 -4.16 -3.60 13.14
CA GLY A 82 -4.69 -4.85 12.60
C GLY A 82 -4.63 -4.96 11.07
N ASP A 83 -4.55 -3.85 10.34
CA ASP A 83 -4.34 -3.90 8.88
C ASP A 83 -3.03 -4.63 8.55
N GLU A 84 -1.98 -4.42 9.37
CA GLU A 84 -0.69 -5.13 9.24
C GLU A 84 -0.79 -6.62 9.52
N MET A 85 -1.81 -7.06 10.25
CA MET A 85 -2.07 -8.48 10.56
C MET A 85 -2.87 -9.18 9.44
N GLY A 86 -3.28 -8.42 8.42
CA GLY A 86 -4.13 -8.92 7.34
C GLY A 86 -5.61 -8.97 7.72
N MET A 87 -6.06 -8.15 8.67
CA MET A 87 -7.46 -8.07 9.06
C MET A 87 -8.30 -7.47 7.93
N TRP A 88 -9.48 -8.04 7.73
CA TRP A 88 -10.54 -7.51 6.87
C TRP A 88 -11.78 -7.13 7.69
N GLY A 89 -12.69 -6.37 7.10
CA GLY A 89 -13.93 -5.95 7.74
C GLY A 89 -14.53 -4.73 7.04
N ALA A 90 -15.86 -4.69 7.01
CA ALA A 90 -16.65 -3.60 6.46
C ALA A 90 -16.52 -2.31 7.28
N ASP A 91 -17.34 -1.31 6.95
CA ASP A 91 -17.44 -0.05 7.70
C ASP A 91 -17.85 -0.30 9.17
N ASP A 92 -17.75 0.72 9.98
CA ASP A 92 -18.16 0.71 11.38
C ASP A 92 -19.54 0.02 11.60
N PRO A 93 -19.65 -0.91 12.56
CA PRO A 93 -18.69 -1.29 13.60
C PRO A 93 -17.74 -2.45 13.22
N ASP A 94 -17.85 -3.06 12.05
CA ASP A 94 -17.15 -4.27 11.67
C ASP A 94 -15.61 -4.07 11.58
N CYS A 95 -15.15 -2.89 11.23
CA CYS A 95 -13.72 -2.54 11.23
C CYS A 95 -13.07 -2.54 12.64
N ARG A 96 -13.85 -2.55 13.73
CA ARG A 96 -13.37 -2.40 15.12
C ARG A 96 -13.27 -3.71 15.90
N LYS A 97 -13.22 -4.86 15.22
CA LYS A 97 -13.11 -6.16 15.87
C LYS A 97 -11.75 -6.33 16.58
N PRO A 98 -11.64 -7.32 17.53
CA PRO A 98 -10.40 -7.61 18.23
C PRO A 98 -9.25 -7.92 17.28
N LEU A 99 -8.02 -7.57 17.68
CA LEU A 99 -6.83 -7.81 16.87
C LEU A 99 -6.49 -9.30 16.77
N TRP A 100 -6.15 -9.75 15.57
CA TRP A 100 -5.86 -11.15 15.26
C TRP A 100 -4.38 -11.50 15.56
N TRP A 101 -4.04 -11.61 16.84
CA TRP A 101 -2.69 -11.98 17.25
C TRP A 101 -2.35 -13.41 16.86
N ASN A 102 -1.13 -13.66 16.39
CA ASN A 102 -0.68 -14.98 15.93
C ASN A 102 -0.59 -16.06 17.03
N ASN A 103 -0.66 -15.68 18.29
CA ASN A 103 -0.64 -16.57 19.46
C ASN A 103 -2.03 -16.76 20.09
N MET A 104 -3.09 -16.38 19.39
CA MET A 104 -4.47 -16.52 19.81
C MET A 104 -5.26 -17.32 18.78
N ASP A 105 -6.21 -18.10 19.26
CA ASP A 105 -7.21 -18.77 18.42
C ASP A 105 -8.48 -17.93 18.37
N PHE A 106 -9.06 -17.84 17.20
CA PHE A 106 -10.31 -17.11 16.93
C PHE A 106 -11.33 -18.04 16.30
N ASP A 107 -12.59 -17.81 16.59
CA ASP A 107 -13.69 -18.43 15.86
C ASP A 107 -13.68 -17.96 14.39
N ASP A 108 -14.14 -18.81 13.50
CA ASP A 108 -14.32 -18.45 12.10
C ASP A 108 -15.29 -17.29 11.95
N GLU A 109 -14.98 -16.36 11.07
CA GLU A 109 -15.77 -15.16 10.85
C GLU A 109 -16.88 -15.42 9.84
N TYR A 110 -18.10 -15.06 10.21
CA TYR A 110 -19.25 -15.15 9.32
C TYR A 110 -19.20 -14.04 8.28
N GLN A 111 -19.21 -14.42 7.01
CA GLN A 111 -19.43 -13.46 5.93
C GLN A 111 -20.88 -12.99 5.97
N ASN A 112 -21.07 -11.73 6.28
CA ASN A 112 -22.40 -11.14 6.36
C ASN A 112 -22.92 -10.80 4.94
N ASN A 113 -23.10 -11.84 4.15
CA ASN A 113 -23.83 -11.72 2.89
C ASN A 113 -25.31 -11.78 3.25
N PHE A 114 -26.04 -10.67 3.13
CA PHE A 114 -27.48 -10.62 3.31
C PHE A 114 -28.25 -11.45 2.27
N GLN A 115 -27.57 -12.25 1.49
CA GLN A 115 -28.17 -13.21 0.56
C GLN A 115 -28.81 -14.36 1.35
N PRO A 116 -30.06 -14.74 1.05
CA PRO A 116 -30.64 -15.96 1.60
C PRO A 116 -29.88 -17.18 1.06
N GLY A 117 -29.23 -17.92 1.93
CA GLY A 117 -28.42 -19.09 1.54
C GLY A 117 -27.67 -19.70 2.72
N GLU A 118 -26.78 -20.63 2.43
CA GLU A 118 -25.89 -21.20 3.42
C GLU A 118 -24.92 -20.12 3.95
N LYS A 119 -24.68 -20.16 5.25
CA LYS A 119 -23.73 -19.25 5.90
C LYS A 119 -22.32 -19.68 5.55
N GLU A 120 -21.58 -18.81 4.90
CA GLU A 120 -20.15 -19.02 4.68
C GLU A 120 -19.36 -18.46 5.86
N TYR A 121 -18.44 -19.28 6.36
CA TYR A 121 -17.51 -18.89 7.42
C TYR A 121 -16.10 -18.85 6.84
N THR A 122 -15.38 -17.80 7.14
CA THR A 122 -13.99 -17.65 6.77
C THR A 122 -13.10 -17.80 7.99
N LYS A 123 -12.11 -18.68 7.88
CA LYS A 123 -11.14 -18.89 8.95
C LYS A 123 -10.36 -17.61 9.21
N VAL A 124 -10.37 -17.18 10.46
CA VAL A 124 -9.58 -16.05 10.94
C VAL A 124 -8.15 -16.51 11.19
N THR A 125 -7.19 -15.87 10.53
CA THR A 125 -5.77 -16.19 10.67
C THR A 125 -4.92 -14.91 10.60
N PHE A 126 -3.87 -14.87 11.42
CA PHE A 126 -2.81 -13.89 11.27
C PHE A 126 -2.06 -14.11 9.95
N ASN A 127 -1.93 -13.08 9.13
CA ASN A 127 -1.20 -13.16 7.86
C ASN A 127 0.26 -12.77 8.06
N GLU A 128 1.12 -13.75 8.25
CA GLU A 128 2.54 -13.53 8.54
C GLU A 128 3.29 -12.89 7.37
N GLU A 129 2.99 -13.27 6.13
CA GLU A 129 3.61 -12.69 4.93
C GLU A 129 3.28 -11.20 4.80
N HIS A 130 2.01 -10.84 5.02
CA HIS A 130 1.55 -9.47 4.98
C HIS A 130 2.19 -8.62 6.10
N PHE A 131 2.26 -9.18 7.30
CA PHE A 131 2.91 -8.55 8.44
C PHE A 131 4.41 -8.32 8.20
N ASP A 132 5.10 -9.29 7.62
CA ASP A 132 6.50 -9.16 7.25
C ASP A 132 6.73 -8.11 6.16
N PHE A 133 5.79 -7.94 5.23
CA PHE A 133 5.83 -6.85 4.27
C PHE A 133 5.74 -5.48 4.96
N TYR A 134 4.83 -5.30 5.92
CA TYR A 134 4.76 -4.07 6.73
C TYR A 134 6.07 -3.81 7.49
N LYS A 135 6.61 -4.81 8.15
CA LYS A 135 7.92 -4.68 8.85
C LYS A 135 9.01 -4.23 7.90
N LYS A 136 9.02 -4.75 6.68
CA LYS A 136 10.02 -4.44 5.67
C LYS A 136 9.87 -3.01 5.15
N ILE A 137 8.67 -2.59 4.77
CA ILE A 137 8.45 -1.23 4.26
C ILE A 137 8.68 -0.16 5.33
N ILE A 138 8.30 -0.41 6.58
CA ILE A 138 8.62 0.44 7.72
C ILE A 138 10.14 0.58 7.89
N ARG A 139 10.88 -0.53 7.82
CA ARG A 139 12.34 -0.53 7.90
C ARG A 139 12.96 0.27 6.76
N ILE A 140 12.49 0.07 5.52
CA ILE A 140 12.96 0.82 4.34
C ILE A 140 12.80 2.33 4.59
N ARG A 141 11.64 2.79 5.08
CA ARG A 141 11.43 4.21 5.37
C ARG A 141 12.32 4.71 6.51
N ARG A 142 12.44 3.96 7.60
CA ARG A 142 13.26 4.33 8.77
C ARG A 142 14.74 4.42 8.43
N ASP A 143 15.24 3.47 7.65
CA ASP A 143 16.66 3.36 7.33
C ASP A 143 17.08 4.30 6.17
N ASN A 144 16.12 5.01 5.55
CA ASN A 144 16.33 5.99 4.49
C ASN A 144 15.61 7.31 4.82
N PRO A 145 16.23 8.21 5.61
CA PRO A 145 15.61 9.47 6.06
C PRO A 145 15.08 10.37 4.93
N VAL A 146 15.66 10.28 3.73
CA VAL A 146 15.19 10.99 2.53
C VAL A 146 13.71 10.68 2.21
N LEU A 147 13.19 9.52 2.57
CA LEU A 147 11.77 9.18 2.44
C LEU A 147 10.87 9.95 3.43
N ALA A 148 11.43 10.40 4.55
CA ALA A 148 10.71 11.19 5.54
C ALA A 148 10.80 12.69 5.26
N THR A 149 12.00 13.21 4.96
CA THR A 149 12.29 14.65 4.91
C THR A 149 12.79 15.16 3.55
N GLY A 150 13.03 14.27 2.57
CA GLY A 150 13.48 14.65 1.23
C GLY A 150 12.36 15.27 0.39
N ASP A 151 12.77 15.96 -0.66
CA ASP A 151 11.86 16.49 -1.68
C ASP A 151 11.26 15.37 -2.52
N ILE A 152 10.21 15.70 -3.27
CA ILE A 152 9.58 14.80 -4.23
C ILE A 152 9.59 15.42 -5.62
N LYS A 153 9.90 14.60 -6.64
CA LYS A 153 9.79 14.98 -8.05
C LYS A 153 9.15 13.83 -8.82
N PHE A 154 8.05 14.13 -9.50
CA PHE A 154 7.43 13.18 -10.44
C PHE A 154 8.20 13.16 -11.75
N ILE A 155 8.52 11.96 -12.23
CA ILE A 155 9.31 11.72 -13.46
C ILE A 155 8.41 11.16 -14.55
N VAL A 156 7.55 10.18 -14.21
CA VAL A 156 6.51 9.63 -15.08
C VAL A 156 5.21 9.58 -14.27
N ALA A 157 4.11 10.06 -14.83
CA ALA A 157 2.78 10.01 -14.22
C ALA A 157 1.71 9.94 -15.32
N GLU A 158 1.71 8.88 -16.10
CA GLU A 158 0.83 8.69 -17.25
C GLU A 158 0.52 7.22 -17.50
N ASN A 159 -0.63 6.93 -18.12
CA ASN A 159 -0.98 5.58 -18.59
C ASN A 159 -0.76 4.51 -17.51
N ASN A 160 -1.27 4.72 -16.29
CA ASN A 160 -1.09 3.82 -15.15
C ASN A 160 0.39 3.48 -14.81
N LYS A 161 1.32 4.27 -15.32
CA LYS A 161 2.75 4.23 -14.96
C LYS A 161 3.05 5.38 -14.02
N LEU A 162 3.73 5.09 -12.94
CA LEU A 162 4.16 6.11 -11.98
C LEU A 162 5.64 5.92 -11.65
N MET A 163 6.40 6.99 -11.79
CA MET A 163 7.80 7.06 -11.36
C MET A 163 8.04 8.40 -10.69
N TYR A 164 8.55 8.38 -9.48
CA TYR A 164 8.98 9.59 -8.79
C TYR A 164 10.27 9.37 -8.01
N SER A 165 10.96 10.46 -7.77
CA SER A 165 12.17 10.53 -6.94
C SER A 165 11.85 11.18 -5.61
N ARG A 166 12.39 10.61 -4.52
CA ARG A 166 12.56 11.24 -3.21
C ARG A 166 14.04 11.56 -3.06
N PHE A 167 14.40 12.80 -2.85
CA PHE A 167 15.80 13.22 -2.86
C PHE A 167 16.09 14.33 -1.86
N ASP A 168 17.34 14.37 -1.46
CA ASP A 168 17.96 15.50 -0.75
C ASP A 168 19.37 15.73 -1.30
N ASN A 169 20.23 16.44 -0.55
CA ASN A 169 21.59 16.71 -0.97
C ASN A 169 22.52 15.47 -0.96
N ASN A 170 22.13 14.38 -0.34
CA ASN A 170 22.98 13.21 -0.07
C ASN A 170 22.46 11.93 -0.74
N ASP A 171 21.14 11.74 -0.73
CA ASP A 171 20.51 10.50 -1.15
C ASP A 171 19.39 10.75 -2.18
N GLU A 172 19.22 9.78 -3.08
CA GLU A 172 18.07 9.73 -3.99
C GLU A 172 17.46 8.32 -3.99
N ILE A 173 16.15 8.25 -3.86
CA ILE A 173 15.37 7.02 -3.98
C ILE A 173 14.34 7.20 -5.08
N ILE A 174 14.37 6.31 -6.05
CA ILE A 174 13.42 6.23 -7.15
C ILE A 174 12.34 5.19 -6.78
N VAL A 175 11.09 5.56 -6.95
CA VAL A 175 9.94 4.67 -6.72
C VAL A 175 9.19 4.51 -8.03
N LEU A 176 8.95 3.26 -8.41
CA LEU A 176 8.38 2.87 -9.69
C LEU A 176 7.12 2.01 -9.46
N PHE A 177 6.08 2.24 -10.26
CA PHE A 177 4.88 1.40 -10.30
C PHE A 177 4.46 1.16 -11.75
N ASN A 178 4.21 -0.09 -12.07
CA ASN A 178 3.46 -0.53 -13.23
C ASN A 178 2.08 -1.00 -12.78
N LEU A 179 1.04 -0.26 -13.11
CA LEU A 179 -0.36 -0.59 -12.81
C LEU A 179 -1.10 -1.08 -14.06
N GLU A 180 -0.36 -1.41 -15.13
CA GLU A 180 -0.89 -2.02 -16.35
C GLU A 180 -0.89 -3.55 -16.27
N SER A 181 -1.68 -4.18 -17.16
CA SER A 181 -1.74 -5.63 -17.31
C SER A 181 -0.60 -6.22 -18.15
N GLU A 182 0.28 -5.37 -18.71
CA GLU A 182 1.43 -5.75 -19.52
C GLU A 182 2.72 -5.27 -18.88
N PRO A 183 3.85 -5.93 -19.14
CA PRO A 183 5.16 -5.47 -18.67
C PRO A 183 5.52 -4.09 -19.24
N GLU A 184 6.07 -3.22 -18.39
CA GLU A 184 6.42 -1.85 -18.76
C GLU A 184 7.88 -1.52 -18.48
N SER A 185 8.49 -0.78 -19.40
CA SER A 185 9.88 -0.34 -19.30
C SER A 185 9.99 1.05 -18.67
N PHE A 186 10.98 1.19 -17.78
CA PHE A 186 11.34 2.46 -17.14
C PHE A 186 12.82 2.75 -17.36
N GLU A 187 13.11 3.95 -17.85
CA GLU A 187 14.48 4.41 -18.03
C GLU A 187 15.03 5.03 -16.74
N LEU A 188 16.20 4.59 -16.33
CA LEU A 188 16.94 5.15 -15.21
C LEU A 188 18.01 6.13 -15.69
N GLN A 189 18.40 7.06 -14.83
CA GLN A 189 19.45 8.00 -15.15
C GLN A 189 20.79 7.28 -15.39
N LYS A 190 21.38 7.50 -16.55
CA LYS A 190 22.65 6.88 -16.94
C LYS A 190 23.82 7.32 -16.06
N GLY A 191 24.74 6.40 -15.82
CA GLY A 191 25.96 6.66 -15.05
C GLY A 191 25.83 6.39 -13.56
N TYR A 192 24.68 5.94 -13.08
CA TYR A 192 24.46 5.48 -11.72
C TYR A 192 24.14 3.98 -11.66
N SER A 193 24.30 3.40 -10.50
CA SER A 193 23.77 2.09 -10.14
C SER A 193 22.65 2.25 -9.13
N TYR A 194 21.68 1.34 -9.12
CA TYR A 194 20.51 1.40 -8.26
C TYR A 194 20.36 0.08 -7.53
N LEU A 195 20.08 0.13 -6.24
CA LEU A 195 19.83 -1.02 -5.39
C LEU A 195 18.33 -1.12 -5.07
N ASN A 196 17.69 -2.23 -5.41
CA ASN A 196 16.34 -2.51 -4.98
C ASN A 196 16.31 -2.81 -3.48
N LEU A 197 15.59 -2.01 -2.71
CA LEU A 197 15.54 -2.10 -1.24
C LEU A 197 14.71 -3.30 -0.73
N PHE A 198 13.95 -3.98 -1.62
CA PHE A 198 13.27 -5.21 -1.28
C PHE A 198 14.10 -6.46 -1.57
N SER A 199 14.75 -6.55 -2.73
CA SER A 199 15.43 -7.76 -3.17
C SER A 199 16.95 -7.72 -3.05
N ASN A 200 17.54 -6.54 -2.81
CA ASN A 200 18.98 -6.26 -2.89
C ASN A 200 19.59 -6.52 -4.27
N SER A 201 18.79 -6.63 -5.32
CA SER A 201 19.29 -6.68 -6.71
C SER A 201 19.69 -5.30 -7.21
N SER A 202 20.66 -5.26 -8.14
CA SER A 202 21.19 -4.02 -8.69
C SER A 202 20.78 -3.82 -10.15
N PHE A 203 20.53 -2.56 -10.52
CA PHE A 203 20.11 -2.13 -11.85
C PHE A 203 20.97 -0.94 -12.34
N LYS A 204 21.02 -0.68 -13.65
CA LYS A 204 21.86 0.43 -14.20
C LYS A 204 21.09 1.08 -15.32
N SER A 205 20.48 1.02 -16.15
CA SER A 205 20.00 1.85 -17.28
C SER A 205 18.50 1.79 -17.50
N SER A 206 17.94 0.63 -17.42
CA SER A 206 16.50 0.43 -17.58
C SER A 206 16.02 -0.75 -16.77
N ILE A 207 14.73 -0.75 -16.47
CA ILE A 207 14.05 -1.81 -15.72
C ILE A 207 12.76 -2.14 -16.46
N ILE A 208 12.46 -3.42 -16.58
CA ILE A 208 11.14 -3.89 -16.95
C ILE A 208 10.43 -4.28 -15.67
N LEU A 209 9.27 -3.68 -15.40
CA LEU A 209 8.36 -4.07 -14.34
C LEU A 209 7.27 -4.97 -14.89
N GLU A 210 7.07 -6.10 -14.24
CA GLU A 210 5.96 -7.00 -14.50
C GLU A 210 4.61 -6.29 -14.26
N PRO A 211 3.51 -6.79 -14.79
CA PRO A 211 2.17 -6.28 -14.51
C PRO A 211 1.91 -6.14 -13.00
N PHE A 212 1.22 -5.08 -12.61
CA PHE A 212 0.82 -4.80 -11.23
C PHE A 212 1.96 -4.96 -10.22
N SER A 213 3.11 -4.38 -10.52
CA SER A 213 4.30 -4.45 -9.68
C SER A 213 4.95 -3.09 -9.41
N GLY A 214 5.86 -3.05 -8.45
CA GLY A 214 6.58 -1.83 -8.09
C GLY A 214 7.96 -2.10 -7.52
N MET A 215 8.81 -1.08 -7.53
CA MET A 215 10.16 -1.12 -6.95
C MET A 215 10.50 0.16 -6.20
N ILE A 216 11.31 0.01 -5.16
CA ILE A 216 11.95 1.11 -4.43
C ILE A 216 13.46 0.95 -4.60
N LEU A 217 14.07 1.90 -5.30
CA LEU A 217 15.46 1.84 -5.73
C LEU A 217 16.27 2.95 -5.05
N LYS A 218 17.29 2.58 -4.31
CA LYS A 218 18.27 3.54 -3.81
C LYS A 218 19.36 3.77 -4.87
N GLN A 219 19.56 5.01 -5.26
CA GLN A 219 20.70 5.38 -6.12
C GLN A 219 22.00 5.19 -5.33
N LEU A 220 22.96 4.50 -5.93
CA LEU A 220 24.29 4.33 -5.39
C LEU A 220 25.22 5.34 -6.04
N ASN A 221 26.09 5.95 -5.22
CA ASN A 221 27.12 6.86 -5.73
C ASN A 221 28.02 6.15 -6.76
N LYS A 222 28.54 6.93 -7.70
CA LYS A 222 29.47 6.44 -8.73
C LYS A 222 30.70 5.82 -8.12
#